data_0683ec11f1c50937e30588c0170a7442
#
_entry.id   0683ec11f1c50937e30588c0170a7442
#
_cell.length_a   1.000
_cell.length_b   1.000
_cell.length_c   1.000
_cell.angle_alpha   90.00
_cell.angle_beta   90.00
_cell.angle_gamma   90.00
#
_symmetry.space_group_name_H-M   'P 1'
#
loop_
_entity.id
_entity.type
_entity.pdbx_description
1 polymer ?
#
loop_
_entity_poly.entity_id
_entity_poly.type
_entity_poly.pdbx_seq_one_letter_code
_entity_poly.pdbx_strand_id
1 'polypeptide(L)'
;MVQSPFTQPFVSPFVNPFPSALGSVDPRYDLPRPPELDLVRCLNYYADYSGCGFWRMIWPEHLLNAHQKLVVQGSTVMCFDPNYYRNVKTVRIQRQATIHQMKFIQFLKELSQKIGFKIIYEIDDLVFSEDIPEYNKFKPAFTDPEIRKTAQTIMEMCDEITVTCDFMKDYYLSKTSNKNITVIPNYPPKWWLGNFYNEKRISENYDEFKDRPRILYAGSGAHFDVDNRVGQNDDFAHVCEAIAKTRHKYKWIFLGAFPLSLKPYVQNGDLEFHTWQQLYHYPEKLYNLRVNMLVAPLQDNTFNKAKSDLKYVEASCLGLPIACQDLVTYQNAPIRFKTGGEMIEQIDETLAKKGKYMNLCAKFRKAAEGRWLENDDNIEKYVELYKYPYGDPNRKLLNALNGI
;
A
#
# COMPACT_ATOMS: atom_id res chain seq x y z
N MET A 1 -26.52 19.45 -4.24
CA MET A 1 -26.17 18.12 -4.78
C MET A 1 -24.66 18.10 -4.93
N VAL A 2 -23.96 17.49 -3.98
CA VAL A 2 -22.51 17.30 -4.05
C VAL A 2 -22.28 16.12 -4.98
N GLN A 3 -21.70 16.34 -6.14
CA GLN A 3 -21.30 15.26 -7.05
C GLN A 3 -20.26 14.39 -6.33
N SER A 4 -20.53 13.09 -6.25
CA SER A 4 -19.59 12.09 -5.76
C SER A 4 -18.27 12.23 -6.52
N PRO A 5 -17.10 12.24 -5.84
CA PRO A 5 -15.80 12.30 -6.51
C PRO A 5 -15.50 11.08 -7.41
N PHE A 6 -16.39 10.09 -7.44
CA PHE A 6 -16.28 8.86 -8.24
C PHE A 6 -17.11 8.88 -9.52
N THR A 7 -17.80 9.99 -9.87
CA THR A 7 -18.70 10.05 -11.04
C THR A 7 -18.07 10.66 -12.29
N GLN A 8 -16.82 11.15 -12.22
CA GLN A 8 -16.11 11.49 -13.45
C GLN A 8 -15.34 10.28 -13.94
N PRO A 9 -15.46 9.89 -15.23
CA PRO A 9 -14.55 8.91 -15.79
C PRO A 9 -13.14 9.49 -15.69
N PHE A 10 -12.31 8.83 -14.90
CA PHE A 10 -10.90 9.17 -14.79
C PHE A 10 -10.27 8.91 -16.16
N VAL A 11 -10.18 9.94 -16.99
CA VAL A 11 -9.34 9.89 -18.18
C VAL A 11 -7.91 9.94 -17.68
N SER A 12 -7.32 8.75 -17.56
CA SER A 12 -5.90 8.61 -17.24
C SER A 12 -5.08 9.36 -18.28
N PRO A 13 -4.23 10.32 -17.90
CA PRO A 13 -3.27 10.91 -18.82
C PRO A 13 -2.10 9.96 -19.11
N PHE A 14 -2.15 8.73 -18.63
CA PHE A 14 -1.13 7.72 -18.88
C PHE A 14 -1.39 7.02 -20.21
N VAL A 15 -0.71 7.49 -21.23
CA VAL A 15 -0.24 6.60 -22.28
C VAL A 15 0.62 5.56 -21.56
N ASN A 16 0.20 4.30 -21.55
CA ASN A 16 0.94 3.20 -20.97
C ASN A 16 2.36 3.23 -21.56
N PRO A 17 3.44 3.52 -20.79
CA PRO A 17 4.79 3.61 -21.34
C PRO A 17 5.34 2.24 -21.76
N PHE A 18 4.61 1.17 -21.40
CA PHE A 18 4.87 -0.15 -21.96
C PHE A 18 3.92 -0.33 -23.14
N PRO A 19 4.42 -0.44 -24.38
CA PRO A 19 3.59 -0.95 -25.44
C PRO A 19 3.03 -2.25 -24.90
N SER A 20 1.69 -2.30 -24.69
CA SER A 20 1.04 -3.55 -24.39
C SER A 20 1.43 -4.49 -25.52
N ALA A 21 2.27 -5.48 -25.26
CA ALA A 21 2.52 -6.57 -26.20
C ALA A 21 1.20 -7.27 -26.55
N LEU A 22 0.16 -6.93 -25.84
CA LEU A 22 -1.24 -7.24 -26.06
C LEU A 22 -1.92 -5.90 -26.36
N GLY A 23 -2.05 -5.56 -27.64
CA GLY A 23 -2.95 -4.52 -28.12
C GLY A 23 -4.32 -4.69 -27.45
N SER A 24 -5.17 -3.65 -27.44
CA SER A 24 -6.53 -3.71 -26.90
C SER A 24 -7.23 -4.95 -27.43
N VAL A 25 -7.14 -6.05 -26.68
CA VAL A 25 -7.77 -7.32 -27.06
C VAL A 25 -9.23 -7.11 -26.80
N ASP A 26 -10.00 -7.06 -27.86
CA ASP A 26 -11.46 -7.16 -27.78
C ASP A 26 -11.77 -8.43 -26.98
N PRO A 27 -12.46 -8.34 -25.83
CA PRO A 27 -12.74 -9.50 -24.99
C PRO A 27 -13.52 -10.62 -25.73
N ARG A 28 -13.96 -10.37 -26.93
CA ARG A 28 -14.60 -11.36 -27.81
C ARG A 28 -13.62 -12.27 -28.55
N TYR A 29 -12.33 -11.97 -28.56
CA TYR A 29 -11.34 -12.84 -29.20
C TYR A 29 -10.78 -13.81 -28.17
N ASP A 30 -11.09 -15.09 -28.34
CA ASP A 30 -10.37 -16.20 -27.72
C ASP A 30 -8.91 -16.12 -28.20
N LEU A 31 -8.02 -15.63 -27.35
CA LEU A 31 -6.60 -15.76 -27.64
C LEU A 31 -6.29 -17.26 -27.65
N PRO A 32 -5.74 -17.81 -28.75
CA PRO A 32 -5.36 -19.20 -28.80
C PRO A 32 -4.36 -19.45 -27.67
N ARG A 33 -4.72 -20.34 -26.73
CA ARG A 33 -3.79 -20.81 -25.73
C ARG A 33 -2.62 -21.50 -26.42
N PRO A 34 -1.39 -21.19 -26.06
CA PRO A 34 -0.32 -22.13 -26.29
C PRO A 34 -0.71 -23.42 -25.57
N PRO A 35 -0.78 -24.58 -26.24
CA PRO A 35 -1.32 -25.82 -25.68
C PRO A 35 -0.50 -26.38 -24.50
N GLU A 36 0.62 -25.79 -24.17
CA GLU A 36 1.63 -26.35 -23.25
C GLU A 36 1.78 -25.61 -21.93
N LEU A 37 1.05 -24.50 -21.71
CA LEU A 37 1.14 -23.75 -20.46
C LEU A 37 -0.07 -24.08 -19.59
N ASP A 38 0.15 -24.99 -18.65
CA ASP A 38 -0.78 -25.25 -17.53
C ASP A 38 -0.76 -24.09 -16.51
N LEU A 39 -0.78 -22.86 -17.05
CA LEU A 39 -0.67 -21.63 -16.29
C LEU A 39 -2.04 -21.30 -15.69
N VAL A 40 -2.08 -21.18 -14.38
CA VAL A 40 -3.25 -20.70 -13.65
C VAL A 40 -3.53 -19.28 -14.08
N ARG A 41 -4.69 -19.04 -14.69
CA ARG A 41 -5.15 -17.70 -15.04
C ARG A 41 -5.87 -17.07 -13.85
N CYS A 42 -5.43 -15.89 -13.45
CA CYS A 42 -6.01 -15.10 -12.35
C CYS A 42 -6.41 -13.72 -12.85
N LEU A 43 -7.44 -13.15 -12.24
CA LEU A 43 -7.90 -11.79 -12.55
C LEU A 43 -7.78 -10.92 -11.30
N ASN A 44 -7.24 -9.71 -11.49
CA ASN A 44 -7.16 -8.67 -10.47
C ASN A 44 -8.05 -7.49 -10.85
N TYR A 45 -8.93 -7.09 -9.95
CA TYR A 45 -9.71 -5.86 -10.09
C TYR A 45 -9.20 -4.80 -9.12
N TYR A 46 -8.46 -3.82 -9.65
CA TYR A 46 -7.84 -2.75 -8.86
C TYR A 46 -8.87 -1.75 -8.37
N ALA A 47 -8.64 -1.21 -7.17
CA ALA A 47 -9.39 -0.04 -6.70
C ALA A 47 -8.92 1.25 -7.39
N ASP A 48 -7.62 1.35 -7.65
CA ASP A 48 -6.99 2.53 -8.20
C ASP A 48 -5.63 2.20 -8.87
N TYR A 49 -5.09 3.19 -9.57
CA TYR A 49 -3.72 3.21 -10.11
C TYR A 49 -2.82 4.13 -9.27
N SER A 50 -3.03 4.17 -7.96
CA SER A 50 -2.21 4.90 -7.00
C SER A 50 -1.39 3.95 -6.12
N GLY A 51 -0.85 4.46 -5.00
CA GLY A 51 -0.01 3.66 -4.11
C GLY A 51 -0.64 2.32 -3.73
N CYS A 52 -1.91 2.31 -3.32
CA CYS A 52 -2.58 1.08 -2.87
C CYS A 52 -2.70 0.03 -3.99
N GLY A 53 -3.12 0.45 -5.19
CA GLY A 53 -3.22 -0.44 -6.34
C GLY A 53 -1.86 -1.03 -6.73
N PHE A 54 -0.81 -0.21 -6.74
CA PHE A 54 0.54 -0.69 -7.08
C PHE A 54 1.10 -1.65 -6.04
N TRP A 55 1.07 -1.27 -4.75
CA TRP A 55 1.64 -2.09 -3.69
C TRP A 55 0.95 -3.44 -3.53
N ARG A 56 -0.36 -3.45 -3.66
CA ARG A 56 -1.17 -4.62 -3.32
C ARG A 56 -1.47 -5.53 -4.50
N MET A 57 -1.57 -4.97 -5.71
CA MET A 57 -2.08 -5.67 -6.88
C MET A 57 -1.11 -5.66 -8.07
N ILE A 58 -0.71 -4.46 -8.54
CA ILE A 58 -0.03 -4.31 -9.83
C ILE A 58 1.42 -4.83 -9.79
N TRP A 59 2.20 -4.50 -8.76
CA TRP A 59 3.56 -5.02 -8.63
C TRP A 59 3.63 -6.53 -8.41
N PRO A 60 2.83 -7.12 -7.49
CA PRO A 60 2.74 -8.58 -7.40
C PRO A 60 2.33 -9.24 -8.72
N GLU A 61 1.33 -8.70 -9.41
CA GLU A 61 0.91 -9.20 -10.73
C GLU A 61 2.05 -9.19 -11.75
N HIS A 62 2.73 -8.05 -11.87
CA HIS A 62 3.86 -7.91 -12.80
C HIS A 62 4.93 -8.97 -12.53
N LEU A 63 5.24 -9.20 -11.27
CA LEU A 63 6.28 -10.16 -10.89
C LEU A 63 5.86 -11.62 -11.11
N LEU A 64 4.63 -11.97 -10.76
CA LEU A 64 4.08 -13.31 -10.99
C LEU A 64 4.08 -13.67 -12.49
N ASN A 65 3.73 -12.71 -13.34
CA ASN A 65 3.82 -12.87 -14.79
C ASN A 65 5.26 -13.00 -15.29
N ALA A 66 6.18 -12.18 -14.78
CA ALA A 66 7.59 -12.20 -15.15
C ALA A 66 8.26 -13.54 -14.79
N HIS A 67 7.89 -14.14 -13.65
CA HIS A 67 8.38 -15.46 -13.22
C HIS A 67 7.65 -16.63 -13.87
N GLN A 68 6.67 -16.39 -14.72
CA GLN A 68 5.90 -17.41 -15.47
C GLN A 68 5.22 -18.48 -14.58
N LYS A 69 5.06 -18.22 -13.28
CA LYS A 69 4.38 -19.13 -12.36
C LYS A 69 2.86 -19.07 -12.51
N LEU A 70 2.34 -17.88 -12.82
CA LEU A 70 0.91 -17.61 -12.99
C LEU A 70 0.73 -16.65 -14.16
N VAL A 71 -0.46 -16.71 -14.79
CA VAL A 71 -0.93 -15.64 -15.67
C VAL A 71 -1.94 -14.81 -14.90
N VAL A 72 -1.54 -13.61 -14.49
CA VAL A 72 -2.40 -12.67 -13.77
C VAL A 72 -2.70 -11.49 -14.68
N GLN A 73 -3.98 -11.15 -14.82
CA GLN A 73 -4.45 -10.05 -15.66
C GLN A 73 -5.22 -9.06 -14.80
N GLY A 74 -4.81 -7.80 -14.82
CA GLY A 74 -5.43 -6.75 -14.05
C GLY A 74 -6.35 -5.84 -14.86
N SER A 75 -7.39 -5.32 -14.20
CA SER A 75 -8.34 -4.37 -14.78
C SER A 75 -9.00 -3.53 -13.71
N THR A 76 -9.52 -2.36 -14.09
CA THR A 76 -10.49 -1.58 -13.31
C THR A 76 -11.91 -1.72 -13.87
N VAL A 77 -12.06 -2.39 -15.00
CA VAL A 77 -13.34 -2.56 -15.70
C VAL A 77 -13.97 -3.89 -15.33
N MET A 78 -15.15 -3.86 -14.72
CA MET A 78 -15.93 -5.06 -14.37
C MET A 78 -16.54 -5.69 -15.62
N CYS A 79 -16.21 -6.96 -15.87
CA CYS A 79 -16.72 -7.72 -17.00
C CYS A 79 -17.86 -8.66 -16.54
N PHE A 80 -19.06 -8.50 -17.12
CA PHE A 80 -20.23 -9.34 -16.82
C PHE A 80 -20.44 -10.46 -17.86
N ASP A 81 -19.49 -10.69 -18.78
CA ASP A 81 -19.55 -11.82 -19.70
C ASP A 81 -19.04 -13.10 -19.06
N PRO A 82 -19.88 -14.15 -18.85
CA PRO A 82 -19.46 -15.42 -18.27
C PRO A 82 -18.32 -16.11 -19.02
N ASN A 83 -18.24 -15.92 -20.34
CA ASN A 83 -17.21 -16.53 -21.17
C ASN A 83 -15.81 -16.04 -20.83
N TYR A 84 -15.70 -14.81 -20.34
CA TYR A 84 -14.43 -14.23 -19.89
C TYR A 84 -13.77 -15.03 -18.77
N TYR A 85 -14.57 -15.74 -17.94
CA TYR A 85 -14.12 -16.45 -16.75
C TYR A 85 -13.87 -17.95 -16.95
N ARG A 86 -14.11 -18.53 -18.14
CA ARG A 86 -14.05 -19.99 -18.37
C ARG A 86 -12.76 -20.66 -17.86
N ASN A 87 -11.63 -19.97 -17.93
CA ASN A 87 -10.31 -20.50 -17.56
C ASN A 87 -9.71 -19.80 -16.34
N VAL A 88 -10.52 -19.07 -15.58
CA VAL A 88 -10.07 -18.34 -14.39
C VAL A 88 -10.08 -19.28 -13.20
N LYS A 89 -9.02 -19.25 -12.40
CA LYS A 89 -8.87 -19.97 -11.15
C LYS A 89 -9.17 -19.11 -9.93
N THR A 90 -8.78 -17.84 -10.01
CA THR A 90 -8.94 -16.88 -8.90
C THR A 90 -9.25 -15.49 -9.43
N VAL A 91 -10.17 -14.83 -8.77
CA VAL A 91 -10.48 -13.42 -8.97
C VAL A 91 -10.16 -12.70 -7.65
N ARG A 92 -9.26 -11.72 -7.70
CA ARG A 92 -8.93 -10.87 -6.56
C ARG A 92 -9.46 -9.46 -6.79
N ILE A 93 -10.21 -8.93 -5.83
CA ILE A 93 -10.88 -7.64 -5.92
C ILE A 93 -10.42 -6.74 -4.79
N GLN A 94 -10.07 -5.47 -5.10
CA GLN A 94 -9.52 -4.55 -4.12
C GLN A 94 -10.54 -3.48 -3.73
N ARG A 95 -10.82 -3.34 -2.42
CA ARG A 95 -11.60 -2.24 -1.81
C ARG A 95 -12.95 -1.95 -2.49
N GLN A 96 -13.64 -2.95 -3.01
CA GLN A 96 -14.95 -2.77 -3.62
C GLN A 96 -16.00 -2.52 -2.52
N ALA A 97 -16.83 -1.47 -2.66
CA ALA A 97 -17.75 -1.04 -1.61
C ALA A 97 -19.05 -0.38 -2.11
N THR A 98 -19.26 -0.29 -3.41
CA THR A 98 -20.47 0.32 -3.97
C THR A 98 -21.52 -0.73 -4.35
N ILE A 99 -22.79 -0.33 -4.43
CA ILE A 99 -23.90 -1.22 -4.85
C ILE A 99 -23.64 -1.84 -6.22
N HIS A 100 -23.07 -1.07 -7.16
CA HIS A 100 -22.74 -1.61 -8.48
C HIS A 100 -21.66 -2.69 -8.40
N GLN A 101 -20.63 -2.46 -7.59
CA GLN A 101 -19.58 -3.43 -7.32
C GLN A 101 -20.14 -4.68 -6.60
N MET A 102 -21.05 -4.51 -5.65
CA MET A 102 -21.73 -5.63 -5.00
C MET A 102 -22.47 -6.50 -6.00
N LYS A 103 -23.21 -5.90 -6.96
CA LYS A 103 -23.87 -6.67 -8.05
C LYS A 103 -22.87 -7.44 -8.88
N PHE A 104 -21.72 -6.85 -9.15
CA PHE A 104 -20.63 -7.55 -9.84
C PHE A 104 -20.11 -8.75 -9.04
N ILE A 105 -19.91 -8.59 -7.73
CA ILE A 105 -19.47 -9.70 -6.88
C ILE A 105 -20.55 -10.79 -6.76
N GLN A 106 -21.82 -10.44 -6.71
CA GLN A 106 -22.92 -11.39 -6.78
C GLN A 106 -22.88 -12.22 -8.08
N PHE A 107 -22.71 -11.56 -9.23
CA PHE A 107 -22.50 -12.22 -10.50
C PHE A 107 -21.29 -13.18 -10.47
N LEU A 108 -20.13 -12.72 -9.95
CA LEU A 108 -18.95 -13.58 -9.80
C LEU A 108 -19.21 -14.77 -8.89
N LYS A 109 -19.96 -14.59 -7.77
CA LYS A 109 -20.27 -15.67 -6.83
C LYS A 109 -21.16 -16.73 -7.46
N GLU A 110 -22.22 -16.33 -8.17
CA GLU A 110 -23.08 -17.24 -8.93
C GLU A 110 -22.30 -18.00 -10.01
N LEU A 111 -21.40 -17.31 -10.70
CA LEU A 111 -20.58 -17.91 -11.73
C LEU A 111 -19.54 -18.87 -11.14
N SER A 112 -18.91 -18.50 -10.01
CA SER A 112 -17.92 -19.34 -9.33
C SER A 112 -18.49 -20.67 -8.85
N GLN A 113 -19.78 -20.70 -8.48
CA GLN A 113 -20.48 -21.94 -8.11
C GLN A 113 -20.65 -22.89 -9.31
N LYS A 114 -20.69 -22.37 -10.52
CA LYS A 114 -20.87 -23.14 -11.76
C LYS A 114 -19.53 -23.62 -12.33
N ILE A 115 -18.52 -22.76 -12.37
CA ILE A 115 -17.25 -23.05 -13.05
C ILE A 115 -16.06 -23.22 -12.10
N GLY A 116 -16.23 -22.91 -10.82
CA GLY A 116 -15.28 -23.28 -9.76
C GLY A 116 -14.02 -22.40 -9.69
N PHE A 117 -14.14 -21.09 -9.51
CA PHE A 117 -13.01 -20.22 -9.18
C PHE A 117 -13.16 -19.62 -7.77
N LYS A 118 -12.04 -19.18 -7.20
CA LYS A 118 -11.93 -18.54 -5.88
C LYS A 118 -12.10 -17.03 -6.02
N ILE A 119 -12.79 -16.39 -5.09
CA ILE A 119 -12.93 -14.93 -5.00
C ILE A 119 -12.24 -14.43 -3.74
N ILE A 120 -11.26 -13.53 -3.88
CA ILE A 120 -10.49 -12.94 -2.80
C ILE A 120 -10.81 -11.46 -2.69
N TYR A 121 -11.13 -10.97 -1.49
CA TYR A 121 -11.24 -9.55 -1.19
C TYR A 121 -9.92 -9.02 -0.64
N GLU A 122 -9.37 -7.98 -1.25
CA GLU A 122 -8.15 -7.31 -0.79
C GLU A 122 -8.47 -6.00 -0.10
N ILE A 123 -7.93 -5.79 1.11
CA ILE A 123 -8.05 -4.53 1.82
C ILE A 123 -6.76 -4.25 2.61
N ASP A 124 -6.19 -3.07 2.45
CA ASP A 124 -4.87 -2.68 2.97
C ASP A 124 -4.91 -1.61 4.06
N ASP A 125 -6.10 -1.08 4.37
CA ASP A 125 -6.33 -0.08 5.42
C ASP A 125 -7.75 -0.21 5.99
N LEU A 126 -8.07 0.34 7.16
CA LEU A 126 -9.42 0.33 7.74
C LEU A 126 -10.35 1.37 7.10
N VAL A 127 -10.38 1.43 5.75
CA VAL A 127 -11.10 2.48 5.02
C VAL A 127 -12.63 2.42 5.12
N PHE A 128 -13.21 1.29 5.53
CA PHE A 128 -14.66 1.13 5.73
C PHE A 128 -15.02 0.96 7.22
N SER A 129 -14.30 1.68 8.09
CA SER A 129 -14.42 1.61 9.54
C SER A 129 -14.86 2.94 10.14
N GLU A 130 -15.59 2.88 11.25
CA GLU A 130 -15.89 4.04 12.10
C GLU A 130 -14.62 4.59 12.78
N ASP A 131 -13.60 3.75 12.91
CA ASP A 131 -12.34 4.08 13.57
C ASP A 131 -11.45 5.03 12.75
N ILE A 132 -11.86 5.45 11.52
CA ILE A 132 -11.16 6.47 10.77
C ILE A 132 -11.18 7.78 11.58
N PRO A 133 -10.01 8.38 11.89
CA PRO A 133 -9.94 9.59 12.70
C PRO A 133 -10.65 10.78 12.06
N GLU A 134 -11.17 11.70 12.87
CA GLU A 134 -11.89 12.91 12.40
C GLU A 134 -11.00 13.83 11.57
N TYR A 135 -9.69 13.87 11.83
CA TYR A 135 -8.76 14.66 11.03
C TYR A 135 -8.54 14.11 9.61
N ASN A 136 -8.84 12.83 9.38
CA ASN A 136 -8.65 12.23 8.06
C ASN A 136 -9.68 12.77 7.06
N LYS A 137 -9.20 13.51 6.07
CA LYS A 137 -10.06 14.15 5.06
C LYS A 137 -10.95 13.17 4.25
N PHE A 138 -10.59 11.89 4.22
CA PHE A 138 -11.36 10.87 3.51
C PHE A 138 -12.46 10.22 4.36
N LYS A 139 -12.50 10.50 5.67
CA LYS A 139 -13.50 9.92 6.58
C LYS A 139 -14.93 10.05 6.04
N PRO A 140 -15.42 11.23 5.59
CA PRO A 140 -16.81 11.36 5.14
C PRO A 140 -17.17 10.44 3.97
N ALA A 141 -16.21 10.13 3.10
CA ALA A 141 -16.44 9.27 1.95
C ALA A 141 -16.48 7.78 2.31
N PHE A 142 -15.71 7.37 3.33
CA PHE A 142 -15.57 5.95 3.69
C PHE A 142 -16.46 5.51 4.85
N THR A 143 -16.95 6.45 5.68
CA THR A 143 -17.79 6.12 6.84
C THR A 143 -19.28 6.18 6.56
N ASP A 144 -19.70 6.44 5.31
CA ASP A 144 -21.09 6.32 4.90
C ASP A 144 -21.65 4.93 5.29
N PRO A 145 -22.75 4.84 6.04
CA PRO A 145 -23.28 3.57 6.54
C PRO A 145 -23.63 2.58 5.41
N GLU A 146 -24.08 3.07 4.25
CA GLU A 146 -24.41 2.23 3.10
C GLU A 146 -23.15 1.65 2.46
N ILE A 147 -22.11 2.47 2.31
CA ILE A 147 -20.80 2.03 1.78
C ILE A 147 -20.19 0.98 2.72
N ARG A 148 -20.19 1.21 4.02
CA ARG A 148 -19.64 0.26 5.00
C ARG A 148 -20.40 -1.06 5.00
N LYS A 149 -21.73 -1.01 5.04
CA LYS A 149 -22.58 -2.20 4.96
C LYS A 149 -22.34 -2.98 3.67
N THR A 150 -22.23 -2.27 2.55
CA THR A 150 -21.96 -2.89 1.25
C THR A 150 -20.59 -3.55 1.22
N ALA A 151 -19.54 -2.87 1.72
CA ALA A 151 -18.19 -3.43 1.81
C ALA A 151 -18.16 -4.69 2.68
N GLN A 152 -18.82 -4.67 3.85
CA GLN A 152 -18.95 -5.84 4.73
C GLN A 152 -19.65 -7.00 4.03
N THR A 153 -20.76 -6.74 3.36
CA THR A 153 -21.50 -7.75 2.59
C THR A 153 -20.63 -8.38 1.51
N ILE A 154 -19.83 -7.56 0.78
CA ILE A 154 -18.89 -8.06 -0.24
C ILE A 154 -17.82 -8.95 0.41
N MET A 155 -17.21 -8.53 1.51
CA MET A 155 -16.21 -9.33 2.26
C MET A 155 -16.78 -10.70 2.67
N GLU A 156 -18.03 -10.74 3.10
CA GLU A 156 -18.72 -11.97 3.53
C GLU A 156 -19.09 -12.90 2.37
N MET A 157 -19.28 -12.36 1.17
CA MET A 157 -19.51 -13.14 -0.04
C MET A 157 -18.24 -13.77 -0.62
N CYS A 158 -17.08 -13.21 -0.34
CA CYS A 158 -15.79 -13.69 -0.84
C CYS A 158 -15.32 -14.96 -0.11
N ASP A 159 -14.48 -15.75 -0.76
CA ASP A 159 -13.97 -17.00 -0.20
C ASP A 159 -12.81 -16.76 0.77
N GLU A 160 -12.10 -15.63 0.59
CA GLU A 160 -10.97 -15.23 1.42
C GLU A 160 -10.85 -13.70 1.46
N ILE A 161 -10.29 -13.17 2.55
CA ILE A 161 -9.93 -11.75 2.70
C ILE A 161 -8.39 -11.66 2.86
N THR A 162 -7.73 -10.74 2.16
CA THR A 162 -6.32 -10.44 2.37
C THR A 162 -6.14 -9.07 3.00
N VAL A 163 -5.25 -8.98 3.98
CA VAL A 163 -4.93 -7.78 4.75
C VAL A 163 -3.42 -7.59 4.89
N THR A 164 -2.96 -6.43 5.39
CA THR A 164 -1.53 -6.08 5.44
C THR A 164 -0.81 -6.50 6.71
N CYS A 165 -1.51 -6.67 7.84
CA CYS A 165 -0.92 -6.96 9.14
C CYS A 165 -1.86 -7.76 10.05
N ASP A 166 -1.30 -8.35 11.11
CA ASP A 166 -2.05 -9.16 12.07
C ASP A 166 -3.13 -8.35 12.80
N PHE A 167 -2.86 -7.08 13.14
CA PHE A 167 -3.86 -6.21 13.77
C PHE A 167 -5.10 -6.05 12.87
N MET A 168 -4.95 -5.86 11.58
CA MET A 168 -6.08 -5.84 10.64
C MET A 168 -6.80 -7.19 10.57
N LYS A 169 -6.06 -8.29 10.57
CA LYS A 169 -6.65 -9.63 10.61
C LYS A 169 -7.56 -9.79 11.82
N ASP A 170 -7.04 -9.49 13.01
CA ASP A 170 -7.82 -9.60 14.27
C ASP A 170 -9.03 -8.67 14.27
N TYR A 171 -8.86 -7.45 13.76
CA TYR A 171 -9.96 -6.50 13.60
C TYR A 171 -11.07 -7.06 12.72
N TYR A 172 -10.77 -7.53 11.51
CA TYR A 172 -11.78 -8.06 10.59
C TYR A 172 -12.35 -9.42 11.05
N LEU A 173 -11.59 -10.25 11.77
CA LEU A 173 -12.11 -11.45 12.41
C LEU A 173 -13.24 -11.13 13.40
N SER A 174 -13.23 -9.94 14.02
CA SER A 174 -14.28 -9.48 14.93
C SER A 174 -15.48 -8.83 14.23
N LYS A 175 -15.30 -8.36 12.97
CA LYS A 175 -16.30 -7.52 12.26
C LYS A 175 -17.02 -8.22 11.12
N THR A 176 -16.50 -9.33 10.59
CA THR A 176 -17.10 -10.07 9.47
C THR A 176 -17.37 -11.53 9.84
N SER A 177 -18.35 -12.14 9.21
CA SER A 177 -18.61 -13.59 9.31
C SER A 177 -17.55 -14.41 8.57
N ASN A 178 -16.87 -13.85 7.58
CA ASN A 178 -15.77 -14.52 6.87
C ASN A 178 -14.53 -14.64 7.78
N LYS A 179 -14.18 -15.87 8.16
CA LYS A 179 -13.05 -16.18 9.05
C LYS A 179 -11.77 -16.57 8.29
N ASN A 180 -11.84 -16.68 6.98
CA ASN A 180 -10.67 -16.99 6.15
C ASN A 180 -9.94 -15.69 5.79
N ILE A 181 -9.03 -15.24 6.66
CA ILE A 181 -8.30 -13.99 6.52
C ILE A 181 -6.79 -14.26 6.51
N THR A 182 -6.14 -13.92 5.42
CA THR A 182 -4.70 -14.11 5.20
C THR A 182 -3.94 -12.78 5.26
N VAL A 183 -2.84 -12.76 6.01
CA VAL A 183 -1.95 -11.59 6.08
C VAL A 183 -0.91 -11.67 4.96
N ILE A 184 -0.93 -10.67 4.08
CA ILE A 184 0.09 -10.45 3.05
C ILE A 184 0.69 -9.06 3.30
N PRO A 185 1.87 -8.96 3.94
CA PRO A 185 2.55 -7.69 4.15
C PRO A 185 2.86 -6.96 2.84
N ASN A 186 3.18 -5.68 2.92
CA ASN A 186 3.68 -4.95 1.77
C ASN A 186 5.12 -5.37 1.44
N TYR A 187 5.33 -5.80 0.20
CA TYR A 187 6.63 -6.18 -0.34
C TYR A 187 7.03 -5.21 -1.45
N PRO A 188 8.07 -4.37 -1.23
CA PRO A 188 8.56 -3.46 -2.26
C PRO A 188 9.27 -4.23 -3.35
N PRO A 189 9.07 -3.89 -4.64
CA PRO A 189 9.95 -4.39 -5.68
C PRO A 189 11.34 -3.75 -5.52
N LYS A 190 12.38 -4.58 -5.61
CA LYS A 190 13.77 -4.13 -5.44
C LYS A 190 14.16 -3.07 -6.47
N TRP A 191 13.65 -3.19 -7.69
CA TRP A 191 13.93 -2.24 -8.77
C TRP A 191 13.34 -0.83 -8.53
N TRP A 192 12.34 -0.69 -7.66
CA TRP A 192 11.69 0.60 -7.40
C TRP A 192 12.50 1.47 -6.43
N LEU A 193 12.64 1.10 -5.16
CA LEU A 193 13.42 1.86 -4.17
C LEU A 193 14.83 1.31 -3.96
N GLY A 194 15.01 0.00 -4.12
CA GLY A 194 16.28 -0.64 -3.80
C GLY A 194 17.43 -0.22 -4.70
N ASN A 195 17.14 0.21 -5.94
CA ASN A 195 18.15 0.71 -6.88
C ASN A 195 18.68 2.12 -6.50
N PHE A 196 17.99 2.84 -5.63
CA PHE A 196 18.41 4.15 -5.13
C PHE A 196 19.27 4.07 -3.86
N TYR A 197 19.55 2.87 -3.33
CA TYR A 197 20.51 2.71 -2.25
C TYR A 197 21.93 3.04 -2.72
N ASN A 198 22.61 3.94 -1.99
CA ASN A 198 23.98 4.32 -2.29
C ASN A 198 24.70 4.67 -0.99
N GLU A 199 25.50 3.73 -0.47
CA GLU A 199 26.22 3.87 0.79
C GLU A 199 27.21 5.05 0.78
N LYS A 200 27.94 5.25 -0.32
CA LYS A 200 28.86 6.38 -0.48
C LYS A 200 28.11 7.70 -0.33
N ARG A 201 26.99 7.85 -1.02
CA ARG A 201 26.17 9.07 -0.95
C ARG A 201 25.57 9.29 0.45
N ILE A 202 25.18 8.23 1.15
CA ILE A 202 24.71 8.32 2.55
C ILE A 202 25.82 8.88 3.42
N SER A 203 27.05 8.37 3.26
CA SER A 203 28.23 8.85 3.98
C SER A 203 28.56 10.31 3.65
N GLU A 204 28.53 10.69 2.39
CA GLU A 204 28.74 12.06 1.91
C GLU A 204 27.66 13.02 2.46
N ASN A 205 26.39 12.63 2.45
CA ASN A 205 25.29 13.42 3.02
C ASN A 205 25.48 13.63 4.54
N TYR A 206 25.96 12.61 5.25
CA TYR A 206 26.24 12.75 6.67
C TYR A 206 27.30 13.82 6.93
N ASP A 207 28.40 13.82 6.20
CA ASP A 207 29.49 14.80 6.37
C ASP A 207 29.06 16.21 5.95
N GLU A 208 28.35 16.32 4.82
CA GLU A 208 27.91 17.61 4.28
C GLU A 208 26.89 18.32 5.16
N PHE A 209 25.95 17.54 5.73
CA PHE A 209 24.86 18.11 6.53
C PHE A 209 25.03 17.91 8.03
N LYS A 210 26.27 17.61 8.52
CA LYS A 210 26.54 17.34 9.94
C LYS A 210 26.09 18.47 10.89
N ASP A 211 26.20 19.73 10.45
CA ASP A 211 25.88 20.90 11.27
C ASP A 211 24.36 21.23 11.25
N ARG A 212 23.64 20.78 10.23
CA ARG A 212 22.20 20.90 10.11
C ARG A 212 21.60 19.71 9.36
N PRO A 213 21.48 18.55 10.04
CA PRO A 213 20.97 17.32 9.42
C PRO A 213 19.58 17.50 8.79
N ARG A 214 19.35 16.78 7.69
CA ARG A 214 18.12 16.82 6.91
C ARG A 214 17.20 15.68 7.34
N ILE A 215 16.04 16.03 7.92
CA ILE A 215 15.06 15.10 8.47
C ILE A 215 13.78 15.16 7.64
N LEU A 216 13.33 14.01 7.11
CA LEU A 216 12.20 13.92 6.19
C LEU A 216 10.98 13.26 6.85
N TYR A 217 9.83 13.85 6.63
CA TYR A 217 8.55 13.16 6.62
C TYR A 217 8.01 13.09 5.18
N ALA A 218 7.61 11.90 4.74
CA ALA A 218 6.93 11.70 3.46
C ALA A 218 5.55 11.08 3.70
N GLY A 219 4.49 11.75 3.26
CA GLY A 219 3.12 11.25 3.47
C GLY A 219 2.03 12.17 2.91
N SER A 220 0.83 11.58 2.74
CA SER A 220 -0.33 12.28 2.21
C SER A 220 -1.02 13.15 3.26
N GLY A 221 -1.94 14.02 2.79
CA GLY A 221 -2.80 14.82 3.67
C GLY A 221 -3.81 14.02 4.52
N ALA A 222 -3.86 12.69 4.38
CA ALA A 222 -4.70 11.85 5.23
C ALA A 222 -4.22 11.76 6.69
N HIS A 223 -2.97 12.17 6.95
CA HIS A 223 -2.36 12.20 8.28
C HIS A 223 -2.54 13.53 9.01
N PHE A 224 -3.12 14.53 8.36
CA PHE A 224 -3.21 15.89 8.86
C PHE A 224 -4.63 16.43 8.86
N ASP A 225 -4.92 17.26 9.83
CA ASP A 225 -6.15 18.04 9.89
C ASP A 225 -6.05 19.27 8.95
N VAL A 226 -6.06 18.99 7.65
CA VAL A 226 -5.86 20.02 6.60
C VAL A 226 -6.95 21.07 6.57
N ASP A 227 -8.14 20.77 7.10
CA ASP A 227 -9.32 21.64 7.12
C ASP A 227 -9.57 22.24 8.52
N ASN A 228 -8.69 22.01 9.49
CA ASN A 228 -8.80 22.42 10.90
C ASN A 228 -10.12 21.97 11.58
N ARG A 229 -10.59 20.76 11.28
CA ARG A 229 -11.84 20.22 11.80
C ARG A 229 -11.79 19.82 13.27
N VAL A 230 -10.61 19.43 13.74
CA VAL A 230 -10.36 18.94 15.10
C VAL A 230 -9.29 19.76 15.85
N GLY A 231 -9.09 21.03 15.44
CA GLY A 231 -8.12 21.91 16.09
C GLY A 231 -6.67 21.39 15.97
N GLN A 232 -6.34 20.77 14.84
CA GLN A 232 -5.02 20.20 14.54
C GLN A 232 -4.61 19.04 15.47
N ASN A 233 -5.58 18.34 16.06
CA ASN A 233 -5.34 17.11 16.80
C ASN A 233 -5.20 15.93 15.82
N ASP A 234 -4.11 15.90 15.07
CA ASP A 234 -3.77 14.93 14.02
C ASP A 234 -2.53 14.10 14.39
N ASP A 235 -2.02 13.30 13.47
CA ASP A 235 -0.86 12.42 13.68
C ASP A 235 0.41 13.17 14.12
N PHE A 236 0.49 14.48 13.92
CA PHE A 236 1.63 15.32 14.28
C PHE A 236 1.42 16.20 15.51
N ALA A 237 0.22 16.25 16.08
CA ALA A 237 -0.10 17.14 17.18
C ALA A 237 0.93 17.10 18.33
N HIS A 238 1.38 15.91 18.69
CA HIS A 238 2.34 15.69 19.80
C HIS A 238 3.81 15.92 19.44
N VAL A 239 4.16 16.14 18.16
CA VAL A 239 5.54 16.38 17.69
C VAL A 239 5.76 17.77 17.06
N CYS A 240 4.70 18.48 16.69
CA CYS A 240 4.79 19.79 16.01
C CYS A 240 5.62 20.81 16.80
N GLU A 241 5.44 20.89 18.12
CA GLU A 241 6.20 21.81 18.97
C GLU A 241 7.71 21.48 18.97
N ALA A 242 8.07 20.20 19.04
CA ALA A 242 9.46 19.75 18.97
C ALA A 242 10.10 20.08 17.62
N ILE A 243 9.36 19.88 16.51
CA ILE A 243 9.79 20.26 15.16
C ILE A 243 10.02 21.78 15.08
N ALA A 244 9.07 22.59 15.57
CA ALA A 244 9.17 24.06 15.55
C ALA A 244 10.37 24.56 16.38
N LYS A 245 10.62 24.00 17.57
CA LYS A 245 11.75 24.37 18.44
C LYS A 245 13.11 24.00 17.83
N THR A 246 13.17 22.91 17.07
CA THR A 246 14.42 22.39 16.50
C THR A 246 14.64 22.76 15.02
N ARG A 247 13.83 23.65 14.46
CA ARG A 247 13.90 24.04 13.04
C ARG A 247 15.22 24.70 12.63
N HIS A 248 15.97 25.26 13.58
CA HIS A 248 17.31 25.80 13.31
C HIS A 248 18.42 24.75 13.47
N LYS A 249 18.18 23.71 14.28
CA LYS A 249 19.11 22.59 14.48
C LYS A 249 19.05 21.61 13.33
N TYR A 250 17.85 21.34 12.81
CA TYR A 250 17.62 20.42 11.68
C TYR A 250 17.00 21.15 10.50
N LYS A 251 17.26 20.66 9.30
CA LYS A 251 16.48 21.00 8.13
C LYS A 251 15.32 19.98 8.02
N TRP A 252 14.17 20.38 8.54
CA TRP A 252 12.95 19.59 8.42
C TRP A 252 12.38 19.70 7.02
N ILE A 253 12.03 18.55 6.43
CA ILE A 253 11.54 18.42 5.06
C ILE A 253 10.22 17.66 5.08
N PHE A 254 9.23 18.18 4.38
CA PHE A 254 7.94 17.52 4.18
C PHE A 254 7.74 17.24 2.69
N LEU A 255 7.40 15.99 2.36
CA LEU A 255 7.07 15.55 1.00
C LEU A 255 5.62 15.05 0.96
N GLY A 256 4.78 15.73 0.19
CA GLY A 256 3.37 15.42 0.00
C GLY A 256 2.43 16.33 0.77
N ALA A 257 2.49 16.34 2.10
CA ALA A 257 1.73 17.24 2.95
C ALA A 257 2.48 17.58 4.25
N PHE A 258 2.01 18.58 4.99
CA PHE A 258 2.55 19.00 6.29
C PHE A 258 1.43 19.45 7.23
N PRO A 259 1.63 19.45 8.57
CA PRO A 259 0.66 19.91 9.55
C PRO A 259 0.37 21.41 9.41
N LEU A 260 -0.88 21.80 9.54
CA LEU A 260 -1.30 23.22 9.40
C LEU A 260 -0.62 24.14 10.42
N SER A 261 -0.34 23.64 11.64
CA SER A 261 0.41 24.36 12.69
C SER A 261 1.83 24.76 12.28
N LEU A 262 2.44 24.05 11.35
CA LEU A 262 3.79 24.34 10.85
C LEU A 262 3.79 25.26 9.62
N LYS A 263 2.62 25.67 9.11
CA LYS A 263 2.48 26.54 7.93
C LYS A 263 3.31 27.84 8.01
N PRO A 264 3.36 28.58 9.13
CA PRO A 264 4.19 29.78 9.22
C PRO A 264 5.68 29.51 8.96
N TYR A 265 6.19 28.37 9.42
CA TYR A 265 7.61 27.99 9.24
C TYR A 265 7.92 27.48 7.84
N VAL A 266 6.94 26.93 7.13
CA VAL A 266 7.06 26.61 5.70
C VAL A 266 7.07 27.88 4.87
N GLN A 267 6.18 28.84 5.18
CA GLN A 267 6.06 30.11 4.44
C GLN A 267 7.30 31.00 4.56
N ASN A 268 7.97 31.01 5.72
CA ASN A 268 9.19 31.80 5.92
C ASN A 268 10.49 31.07 5.52
N GLY A 269 10.38 29.79 5.06
CA GLY A 269 11.53 29.01 4.57
C GLY A 269 12.33 28.27 5.64
N ASP A 270 11.92 28.31 6.91
CA ASP A 270 12.55 27.54 7.99
C ASP A 270 12.42 26.02 7.76
N LEU A 271 11.23 25.60 7.28
CA LEU A 271 10.95 24.21 6.88
C LEU A 271 10.86 24.12 5.34
N GLU A 272 11.33 23.00 4.80
CA GLU A 272 11.30 22.71 3.36
C GLU A 272 10.06 21.86 3.03
N PHE A 273 9.31 22.27 2.00
CA PHE A 273 8.13 21.52 1.54
C PHE A 273 8.22 21.20 0.06
N HIS A 274 7.85 19.96 -0.26
CA HIS A 274 7.69 19.46 -1.61
C HIS A 274 6.31 18.86 -1.79
N THR A 275 5.70 19.14 -2.94
CA THR A 275 4.40 18.56 -3.30
C THR A 275 4.51 17.06 -3.52
N TRP A 276 3.35 16.39 -3.46
CA TRP A 276 3.23 14.98 -3.77
C TRP A 276 3.82 14.63 -5.14
N GLN A 277 4.49 13.47 -5.20
CA GLN A 277 5.06 12.94 -6.42
C GLN A 277 4.28 11.69 -6.87
N GLN A 278 4.21 11.50 -8.18
CA GLN A 278 3.72 10.24 -8.73
C GLN A 278 4.63 9.09 -8.32
N LEU A 279 4.05 7.89 -8.21
CA LEU A 279 4.74 6.72 -7.68
C LEU A 279 6.06 6.41 -8.40
N TYR A 280 6.11 6.60 -9.72
CA TYR A 280 7.32 6.35 -10.52
C TYR A 280 8.45 7.35 -10.28
N HIS A 281 8.12 8.59 -9.91
CA HIS A 281 9.09 9.66 -9.63
C HIS A 281 9.42 9.77 -8.14
N TYR A 282 8.67 9.08 -7.30
CA TYR A 282 8.84 9.11 -5.84
C TYR A 282 10.22 8.64 -5.38
N PRO A 283 10.80 7.52 -5.87
CA PRO A 283 12.13 7.07 -5.49
C PRO A 283 13.24 8.07 -5.85
N GLU A 284 13.20 8.62 -7.07
CA GLU A 284 14.16 9.64 -7.51
C GLU A 284 14.04 10.91 -6.66
N LYS A 285 12.80 11.32 -6.34
CA LYS A 285 12.58 12.48 -5.47
C LYS A 285 13.17 12.25 -4.09
N LEU A 286 12.91 11.09 -3.45
CA LEU A 286 13.49 10.75 -2.16
C LEU A 286 15.02 10.76 -2.19
N TYR A 287 15.61 10.16 -3.21
CA TYR A 287 17.05 10.13 -3.41
C TYR A 287 17.63 11.54 -3.54
N ASN A 288 16.99 12.43 -4.31
CA ASN A 288 17.45 13.79 -4.57
C ASN A 288 17.25 14.75 -3.39
N LEU A 289 16.38 14.41 -2.42
CA LEU A 289 16.25 15.17 -1.17
C LEU A 289 17.48 15.04 -0.26
N ARG A 290 18.34 14.06 -0.46
CA ARG A 290 19.62 13.90 0.26
C ARG A 290 19.46 13.94 1.78
N VAL A 291 18.48 13.21 2.30
CA VAL A 291 18.15 13.22 3.71
C VAL A 291 19.06 12.33 4.54
N ASN A 292 19.21 12.64 5.82
CA ASN A 292 19.98 11.83 6.77
C ASN A 292 19.10 10.82 7.51
N MET A 293 17.85 11.19 7.79
CA MET A 293 16.94 10.35 8.56
C MET A 293 15.49 10.68 8.24
N LEU A 294 14.58 9.72 8.45
CA LEU A 294 13.15 9.91 8.33
C LEU A 294 12.46 9.88 9.70
N VAL A 295 11.21 10.37 9.74
CA VAL A 295 10.32 10.24 10.91
C VAL A 295 8.95 9.78 10.47
N ALA A 296 8.26 9.01 11.33
CA ALA A 296 6.91 8.51 11.09
C ALA A 296 6.03 8.64 12.35
N PRO A 297 5.62 9.85 12.72
CA PRO A 297 4.67 10.08 13.79
C PRO A 297 3.29 9.54 13.43
N LEU A 298 2.58 9.01 14.43
CA LEU A 298 1.19 8.57 14.36
C LEU A 298 0.52 8.79 15.70
N GLN A 299 -0.77 9.12 15.72
CA GLN A 299 -1.57 9.05 16.93
C GLN A 299 -1.86 7.59 17.34
N ASP A 300 -1.96 7.33 18.63
CA ASP A 300 -2.40 6.05 19.17
C ASP A 300 -3.92 5.92 19.03
N ASN A 301 -4.35 5.32 17.93
CA ASN A 301 -5.75 4.98 17.66
C ASN A 301 -5.85 3.68 16.85
N THR A 302 -7.05 3.08 16.79
CA THR A 302 -7.30 1.81 16.12
C THR A 302 -6.93 1.88 14.63
N PHE A 303 -7.26 2.97 13.95
CA PHE A 303 -6.96 3.15 12.53
C PHE A 303 -5.46 3.12 12.25
N ASN A 304 -4.66 3.81 13.05
CA ASN A 304 -3.21 3.84 12.90
C ASN A 304 -2.52 2.53 13.31
N LYS A 305 -3.06 1.81 14.29
CA LYS A 305 -2.60 0.45 14.65
C LYS A 305 -2.79 -0.56 13.51
N ALA A 306 -3.79 -0.35 12.69
CA ALA A 306 -4.09 -1.20 11.53
C ALA A 306 -3.27 -0.85 10.28
N LYS A 307 -2.51 0.23 10.28
CA LYS A 307 -1.66 0.59 9.15
C LYS A 307 -0.51 -0.43 8.97
N SER A 308 -0.08 -0.56 7.72
CA SER A 308 1.16 -1.29 7.44
C SER A 308 2.40 -0.48 7.84
N ASP A 309 3.52 -1.17 8.04
CA ASP A 309 4.83 -0.60 8.35
C ASP A 309 5.53 0.06 7.14
N LEU A 310 4.78 0.50 6.16
CA LEU A 310 5.27 0.91 4.85
C LEU A 310 6.40 1.97 4.92
N LYS A 311 6.26 3.00 5.78
CA LYS A 311 7.30 4.03 5.93
C LYS A 311 8.63 3.46 6.43
N TYR A 312 8.57 2.48 7.34
CA TYR A 312 9.76 1.77 7.81
C TYR A 312 10.41 0.96 6.68
N VAL A 313 9.60 0.27 5.88
CA VAL A 313 10.08 -0.51 4.73
C VAL A 313 10.70 0.39 3.67
N GLU A 314 10.06 1.51 3.32
CA GLU A 314 10.60 2.48 2.34
C GLU A 314 11.95 3.06 2.78
N ALA A 315 12.05 3.50 4.04
CA ALA A 315 13.32 3.99 4.61
C ALA A 315 14.42 2.90 4.58
N SER A 316 14.04 1.67 4.93
CA SER A 316 14.96 0.52 4.90
C SER A 316 15.46 0.21 3.49
N CYS A 317 14.61 0.33 2.46
CA CYS A 317 15.02 0.17 1.07
C CYS A 317 16.11 1.17 0.66
N LEU A 318 16.06 2.38 1.18
CA LEU A 318 17.07 3.42 0.94
C LEU A 318 18.29 3.28 1.86
N GLY A 319 18.27 2.38 2.84
CA GLY A 319 19.29 2.25 3.87
C GLY A 319 19.36 3.46 4.80
N LEU A 320 18.23 4.14 5.00
CA LEU A 320 18.16 5.33 5.86
C LEU A 320 17.46 4.99 7.18
N PRO A 321 17.97 5.48 8.32
CA PRO A 321 17.28 5.35 9.60
C PRO A 321 15.95 6.10 9.58
N ILE A 322 14.98 5.55 10.30
CA ILE A 322 13.68 6.19 10.54
C ILE A 322 13.31 6.05 12.01
N ALA A 323 12.90 7.16 12.64
CA ALA A 323 12.26 7.14 13.95
C ALA A 323 10.74 7.01 13.77
N CYS A 324 10.16 5.97 14.32
CA CYS A 324 8.77 5.62 14.19
C CYS A 324 8.01 5.83 15.50
N GLN A 325 6.73 6.15 15.43
CA GLN A 325 5.86 6.13 16.61
C GLN A 325 5.87 4.75 17.28
N ASP A 326 5.93 4.71 18.61
CA ASP A 326 5.89 3.45 19.37
C ASP A 326 4.47 2.86 19.37
N LEU A 327 4.09 2.29 18.24
CA LEU A 327 2.82 1.58 18.01
C LEU A 327 3.10 0.18 17.45
N VAL A 328 2.10 -0.70 17.55
CA VAL A 328 2.17 -2.05 16.96
C VAL A 328 2.49 -2.03 15.46
N THR A 329 2.06 -1.00 14.74
CA THR A 329 2.37 -0.75 13.32
C THR A 329 3.88 -0.80 13.04
N TYR A 330 4.69 -0.27 13.94
CA TYR A 330 6.14 -0.20 13.80
C TYR A 330 6.88 -1.05 14.83
N GLN A 331 6.29 -2.13 15.32
CA GLN A 331 6.89 -3.00 16.33
C GLN A 331 8.28 -3.54 15.95
N ASN A 332 8.55 -3.67 14.65
CA ASN A 332 9.83 -4.14 14.11
C ASN A 332 10.85 -3.00 13.85
N ALA A 333 10.46 -1.74 14.00
CA ALA A 333 11.37 -0.61 13.82
C ALA A 333 12.31 -0.50 15.03
N PRO A 334 13.64 -0.40 14.81
CA PRO A 334 14.61 -0.36 15.90
C PRO A 334 14.67 0.98 16.65
N ILE A 335 14.14 2.05 16.03
CA ILE A 335 14.11 3.41 16.61
C ILE A 335 12.66 3.81 16.77
N ARG A 336 12.20 3.94 18.01
CA ARG A 336 10.81 4.27 18.33
C ARG A 336 10.75 5.38 19.36
N PHE A 337 9.67 6.17 19.33
CA PHE A 337 9.41 7.26 20.27
C PHE A 337 7.91 7.36 20.60
N LYS A 338 7.60 7.95 21.77
CA LYS A 338 6.22 8.22 22.21
C LYS A 338 5.89 9.71 22.14
N THR A 339 6.86 10.56 22.40
CA THR A 339 6.70 12.01 22.49
C THR A 339 7.62 12.76 21.53
N GLY A 340 7.32 14.04 21.28
CA GLY A 340 8.19 14.89 20.47
C GLY A 340 9.58 15.06 21.06
N GLY A 341 9.70 15.07 22.40
CA GLY A 341 11.00 15.10 23.09
C GLY A 341 11.83 13.84 22.81
N GLU A 342 11.25 12.67 23.02
CA GLU A 342 11.90 11.39 22.71
C GLU A 342 12.27 11.29 21.23
N MET A 343 11.41 11.79 20.31
CA MET A 343 11.72 11.81 18.88
C MET A 343 13.03 12.57 18.61
N ILE A 344 13.20 13.74 19.23
CA ILE A 344 14.42 14.54 19.07
C ILE A 344 15.63 13.84 19.70
N GLU A 345 15.49 13.23 20.87
CA GLU A 345 16.56 12.42 21.50
C GLU A 345 17.00 11.29 20.59
N GLN A 346 16.08 10.55 20.00
CA GLN A 346 16.37 9.46 19.06
C GLN A 346 17.09 9.96 17.80
N ILE A 347 16.72 11.14 17.27
CA ILE A 347 17.40 11.77 16.13
C ILE A 347 18.84 12.15 16.55
N ASP A 348 19.00 12.81 17.69
CA ASP A 348 20.31 13.21 18.21
C ASP A 348 21.24 12.01 18.40
N GLU A 349 20.77 10.98 19.08
CA GLU A 349 21.55 9.77 19.31
C GLU A 349 21.95 9.04 18.02
N THR A 350 21.03 9.00 17.04
CA THR A 350 21.26 8.37 15.74
C THR A 350 22.35 9.09 14.97
N LEU A 351 22.34 10.41 14.99
CA LEU A 351 23.23 11.26 14.20
C LEU A 351 24.53 11.67 14.95
N ALA A 352 24.68 11.32 16.22
CA ALA A 352 25.80 11.79 17.05
C ALA A 352 27.19 11.37 16.55
N LYS A 353 27.31 10.16 15.96
CA LYS A 353 28.60 9.59 15.53
C LYS A 353 28.46 8.88 14.19
N LYS A 354 29.28 9.28 13.20
CA LYS A 354 29.23 8.73 11.84
C LYS A 354 29.32 7.21 11.79
N GLY A 355 30.24 6.59 12.53
CA GLY A 355 30.38 5.13 12.53
C GLY A 355 29.14 4.40 13.06
N LYS A 356 28.49 4.93 14.11
CA LYS A 356 27.22 4.37 14.63
C LYS A 356 26.10 4.56 13.60
N TYR A 357 26.04 5.73 12.99
CA TYR A 357 25.06 6.05 11.94
C TYR A 357 25.18 5.11 10.73
N MET A 358 26.39 4.94 10.17
CA MET A 358 26.61 4.06 9.01
C MET A 358 26.29 2.60 9.33
N ASN A 359 26.65 2.11 10.52
CA ASN A 359 26.28 0.77 10.97
C ASN A 359 24.75 0.60 11.07
N LEU A 360 24.07 1.64 11.49
CA LEU A 360 22.60 1.62 11.55
C LEU A 360 21.98 1.63 10.16
N CYS A 361 22.50 2.44 9.22
CA CYS A 361 22.08 2.44 7.82
C CYS A 361 22.22 1.04 7.18
N ALA A 362 23.33 0.35 7.45
CA ALA A 362 23.53 -1.03 6.97
C ALA A 362 22.50 -2.00 7.58
N LYS A 363 22.14 -1.84 8.87
CA LYS A 363 21.08 -2.65 9.51
C LYS A 363 19.71 -2.42 8.88
N PHE A 364 19.35 -1.15 8.61
CA PHE A 364 18.11 -0.83 7.92
C PHE A 364 18.09 -1.44 6.50
N ARG A 365 19.19 -1.31 5.74
CA ARG A 365 19.32 -1.93 4.42
C ARG A 365 19.14 -3.44 4.48
N LYS A 366 19.77 -4.11 5.45
CA LYS A 366 19.64 -5.55 5.66
C LYS A 366 18.20 -5.96 5.99
N ALA A 367 17.47 -5.15 6.76
CA ALA A 367 16.05 -5.40 7.05
C ALA A 367 15.18 -5.38 5.78
N ALA A 368 15.50 -4.54 4.79
CA ALA A 368 14.81 -4.51 3.51
C ALA A 368 15.04 -5.78 2.67
N GLU A 369 16.20 -6.45 2.83
CA GLU A 369 16.55 -7.63 2.01
C GLU A 369 15.54 -8.77 2.16
N GLY A 370 15.01 -8.98 3.36
CA GLY A 370 13.95 -9.97 3.61
C GLY A 370 12.56 -9.56 3.12
N ARG A 371 12.40 -8.32 2.69
CA ARG A 371 11.10 -7.75 2.30
C ARG A 371 10.97 -7.53 0.79
N TRP A 372 12.00 -7.85 -0.02
CA TRP A 372 11.87 -7.69 -1.47
C TRP A 372 10.80 -8.60 -2.04
N LEU A 373 9.98 -8.03 -2.92
CA LEU A 373 8.92 -8.77 -3.61
C LEU A 373 9.50 -9.92 -4.45
N GLU A 374 10.70 -9.74 -4.98
CA GLU A 374 11.43 -10.73 -5.80
C GLU A 374 11.97 -11.94 -5.02
N ASN A 375 11.92 -11.92 -3.68
CA ASN A 375 12.33 -13.07 -2.88
C ASN A 375 11.36 -14.24 -3.08
N ASP A 376 11.91 -15.44 -3.26
CA ASP A 376 11.13 -16.65 -3.52
C ASP A 376 10.04 -16.89 -2.48
N ASP A 377 10.36 -16.73 -1.18
CA ASP A 377 9.38 -16.87 -0.09
C ASP A 377 8.23 -15.85 -0.17
N ASN A 378 8.50 -14.64 -0.66
CA ASN A 378 7.49 -13.59 -0.77
C ASN A 378 6.62 -13.79 -2.01
N ILE A 379 7.22 -14.21 -3.13
CA ILE A 379 6.48 -14.58 -4.35
C ILE A 379 5.58 -15.79 -4.07
N GLU A 380 6.11 -16.80 -3.38
CA GLU A 380 5.36 -18.03 -3.11
C GLU A 380 4.09 -17.76 -2.28
N LYS A 381 4.09 -16.77 -1.39
CA LYS A 381 2.86 -16.34 -0.68
C LYS A 381 1.76 -15.91 -1.64
N TYR A 382 2.12 -15.20 -2.71
CA TYR A 382 1.14 -14.83 -3.74
C TYR A 382 0.74 -16.04 -4.60
N VAL A 383 1.68 -16.92 -4.94
CA VAL A 383 1.37 -18.15 -5.67
C VAL A 383 0.37 -19.00 -4.89
N GLU A 384 0.62 -19.22 -3.59
CA GLU A 384 -0.30 -19.95 -2.69
C GLU A 384 -1.66 -19.23 -2.57
N LEU A 385 -1.65 -17.91 -2.45
CA LEU A 385 -2.89 -17.11 -2.39
C LEU A 385 -3.79 -17.36 -3.61
N TYR A 386 -3.18 -17.46 -4.80
CA TYR A 386 -3.91 -17.66 -6.05
C TYR A 386 -4.22 -19.15 -6.33
N LYS A 387 -3.63 -20.09 -5.59
CA LYS A 387 -3.97 -21.51 -5.72
C LYS A 387 -5.40 -21.78 -5.28
N TYR A 388 -6.08 -22.60 -6.06
CA TYR A 388 -7.43 -23.02 -5.74
C TYR A 388 -7.40 -24.32 -4.91
N PRO A 389 -7.97 -24.37 -3.69
CA PRO A 389 -7.78 -25.50 -2.78
C PRO A 389 -8.58 -26.76 -3.14
N TYR A 390 -9.51 -26.70 -4.09
CA TYR A 390 -10.47 -27.78 -4.33
C TYR A 390 -10.25 -28.59 -5.62
N GLY A 391 -9.00 -28.72 -6.07
CA GLY A 391 -8.66 -29.49 -7.26
C GLY A 391 -8.87 -28.73 -8.58
N ASP A 392 -8.63 -29.40 -9.71
CA ASP A 392 -8.75 -28.75 -11.02
C ASP A 392 -10.23 -28.43 -11.35
N PRO A 393 -10.66 -27.16 -11.36
CA PRO A 393 -12.03 -26.80 -11.69
C PRO A 393 -12.37 -27.12 -13.16
N ASN A 394 -11.35 -27.26 -14.05
CA ASN A 394 -11.58 -27.69 -15.42
C ASN A 394 -12.11 -29.13 -15.49
N ARG A 395 -11.84 -29.96 -14.47
CA ARG A 395 -12.37 -31.32 -14.40
C ARG A 395 -13.89 -31.33 -14.23
N LYS A 396 -14.44 -30.37 -13.45
CA LYS A 396 -15.91 -30.22 -13.33
C LYS A 396 -16.53 -29.66 -14.62
N LEU A 397 -15.85 -28.70 -15.27
CA LEU A 397 -16.32 -28.12 -16.53
C LEU A 397 -16.21 -29.12 -17.67
N LEU A 398 -15.11 -29.87 -17.77
CA LEU A 398 -14.95 -30.96 -18.73
C LEU A 398 -16.00 -32.05 -18.51
N ASN A 399 -16.32 -32.40 -17.27
CA ASN A 399 -17.36 -33.37 -16.95
C ASN A 399 -18.75 -32.81 -17.33
N ALA A 400 -19.03 -31.54 -17.05
CA ALA A 400 -20.29 -30.91 -17.45
C ALA A 400 -20.44 -30.73 -18.96
N LEU A 401 -19.34 -30.46 -19.68
CA LEU A 401 -19.34 -30.35 -21.14
C LEU A 401 -19.38 -31.72 -21.84
N ASN A 402 -18.88 -32.75 -21.19
CA ASN A 402 -18.86 -34.12 -21.73
C ASN A 402 -20.08 -34.97 -21.26
N GLY A 403 -21.01 -34.37 -20.49
CA GLY A 403 -22.22 -35.05 -20.05
C GLY A 403 -21.98 -36.19 -19.04
N ILE A 404 -20.87 -36.13 -18.28
CA ILE A 404 -20.49 -37.13 -17.27
C ILE A 404 -20.77 -36.58 -15.86
#